data_178cbec99667ea58e6f2fc0e5e1d7ac5
#
_entry.id   178cbec99667ea58e6f2fc0e5e1d7ac5
#
_cell.length_a   1.000
_cell.length_b   1.000
_cell.length_c   1.000
_cell.angle_alpha   90.00
_cell.angle_beta   90.00
_cell.angle_gamma   90.00
#
_symmetry.space_group_name_H-M   'P 1'
#
loop_
_entity.id
_entity.type
_entity.pdbx_description
1 polymer ?
#
loop_
_entity_poly.entity_id
_entity_poly.type
_entity_poly.pdbx_seq_one_letter_code
_entity_poly.pdbx_strand_id
1 'polypeptide(L)'
;LEYRLNGASISSIICTSVGEISQIADNVIDECPTVTSRILVNGAGGGTTKYDDEGNLIAVAGTVGAALSGEEGICAASIEREGWVDFNSGVRAASEVFERRDTVAAEPMLMYFSSGTSGNPKMVLHNSGYAVAHLITAKHWHNVQPDGVHFTIADTGWGKAVWGKYYGQWLMEACVLTYDFDRFNAGEILSLISKYQVTTLCCPPTMYRLMMSENFDAYDLSSLQYSTTAGEALNPDLFNFWKEHTGLTIFEGFGQTETPLTIANLKHSTPRSGSMGKPVPLYDVEIQRDDGSRCNTGETGEICIRMEPRPAGIMMEYYRDPEKTANAIYDGWYHTGDTAWVDEDGYFWYVGRNDDVIKSSGYRIGPFEIESELLEHEAVRECAVTGVPDPVRGFAVKATVVLADGFKGSDELTRELQAWVKHRTA
;
A
#
# COMPACT_ATOMS: atom_id res chain seq x y z
N LEU A 1 3.63 -15.40 -13.84
CA LEU A 1 3.80 -14.35 -14.85
C LEU A 1 2.95 -14.66 -16.09
N GLU A 2 3.02 -15.86 -16.66
CA GLU A 2 2.24 -16.32 -17.82
C GLU A 2 0.75 -15.94 -17.72
N TYR A 3 0.08 -16.30 -16.63
CA TYR A 3 -1.33 -15.95 -16.40
C TYR A 3 -1.61 -14.44 -16.56
N ARG A 4 -0.72 -13.58 -16.05
CA ARG A 4 -0.89 -12.11 -16.14
C ARG A 4 -0.71 -11.61 -17.57
N LEU A 5 0.29 -12.12 -18.29
CA LEU A 5 0.57 -11.72 -19.65
C LEU A 5 -0.56 -12.11 -20.59
N ASN A 6 -1.03 -13.35 -20.51
CA ASN A 6 -2.11 -13.87 -21.35
C ASN A 6 -3.48 -13.32 -20.94
N GLY A 7 -3.78 -13.28 -19.65
CA GLY A 7 -5.06 -12.78 -19.12
C GLY A 7 -5.36 -11.36 -19.54
N ALA A 8 -4.37 -10.48 -19.50
CA ALA A 8 -4.49 -9.08 -19.89
C ALA A 8 -4.14 -8.83 -21.37
N SER A 9 -3.76 -9.85 -22.14
CA SER A 9 -3.28 -9.72 -23.53
C SER A 9 -2.17 -8.69 -23.67
N ILE A 10 -1.17 -8.77 -22.80
CA ILE A 10 -0.05 -7.83 -22.76
C ILE A 10 0.78 -7.98 -24.04
N SER A 11 1.03 -6.87 -24.72
CA SER A 11 1.82 -6.84 -25.97
C SER A 11 3.28 -6.47 -25.76
N SER A 12 3.61 -5.83 -24.64
CA SER A 12 4.97 -5.42 -24.33
C SER A 12 5.29 -5.66 -22.86
N ILE A 13 6.48 -6.13 -22.58
CA ILE A 13 6.99 -6.31 -21.22
C ILE A 13 8.25 -5.47 -21.02
N ILE A 14 8.31 -4.78 -19.88
CA ILE A 14 9.48 -4.01 -19.46
C ILE A 14 10.01 -4.65 -18.19
N CYS A 15 11.27 -5.09 -18.22
CA CYS A 15 11.95 -5.71 -17.09
C CYS A 15 13.25 -5.00 -16.74
N THR A 16 13.63 -5.05 -15.47
CA THR A 16 14.99 -4.70 -15.07
C THR A 16 15.99 -5.78 -15.48
N SER A 17 17.22 -5.39 -15.77
CA SER A 17 18.34 -6.30 -16.00
C SER A 17 18.91 -6.87 -14.69
N VAL A 18 18.51 -6.34 -13.56
CA VAL A 18 18.96 -6.75 -12.23
C VAL A 18 18.17 -7.97 -11.76
N GLY A 19 18.87 -8.95 -11.18
CA GLY A 19 18.27 -10.18 -10.67
C GLY A 19 17.75 -11.13 -11.77
N GLU A 20 16.81 -11.99 -11.40
CA GLU A 20 16.30 -13.07 -12.26
C GLU A 20 15.02 -12.70 -13.04
N ILE A 21 14.51 -11.45 -12.89
CA ILE A 21 13.18 -11.06 -13.41
C ILE A 21 13.08 -11.25 -14.92
N SER A 22 14.11 -10.81 -15.66
CA SER A 22 14.13 -10.96 -17.12
C SER A 22 14.29 -12.42 -17.58
N GLN A 23 14.95 -13.28 -16.78
CA GLN A 23 15.02 -14.72 -17.04
C GLN A 23 13.67 -15.40 -16.80
N ILE A 24 12.98 -15.00 -15.74
CA ILE A 24 11.61 -15.47 -15.46
C ILE A 24 10.68 -15.10 -16.63
N ALA A 25 10.85 -13.93 -17.23
CA ALA A 25 10.10 -13.52 -18.40
C ALA A 25 10.42 -14.40 -19.62
N ASP A 26 11.70 -14.66 -19.90
CA ASP A 26 12.10 -15.54 -21.01
C ASP A 26 11.57 -16.96 -20.86
N ASN A 27 11.51 -17.48 -19.65
CA ASN A 27 11.01 -18.85 -19.39
C ASN A 27 9.53 -19.05 -19.74
N VAL A 28 8.73 -17.99 -19.85
CA VAL A 28 7.29 -18.06 -20.11
C VAL A 28 6.88 -17.40 -21.43
N ILE A 29 7.81 -16.77 -22.14
CA ILE A 29 7.49 -15.92 -23.29
C ILE A 29 6.87 -16.70 -24.46
N ASP A 30 7.32 -17.92 -24.68
CA ASP A 30 6.81 -18.78 -25.76
C ASP A 30 5.35 -19.19 -25.52
N GLU A 31 4.90 -19.18 -24.27
CA GLU A 31 3.51 -19.41 -23.86
C GLU A 31 2.66 -18.13 -23.87
N CYS A 32 3.25 -16.99 -24.25
CA CYS A 32 2.62 -15.68 -24.21
C CYS A 32 2.56 -15.02 -25.61
N PRO A 33 1.72 -15.52 -26.54
CA PRO A 33 1.74 -15.13 -27.95
C PRO A 33 1.37 -13.66 -28.22
N THR A 34 0.79 -12.96 -27.24
CA THR A 34 0.46 -11.54 -27.36
C THR A 34 1.68 -10.64 -27.13
N VAL A 35 2.72 -11.12 -26.47
CA VAL A 35 3.92 -10.33 -26.16
C VAL A 35 4.82 -10.26 -27.40
N THR A 36 4.83 -9.11 -28.02
CA THR A 36 5.61 -8.85 -29.24
C THR A 36 6.83 -7.97 -29.01
N SER A 37 6.92 -7.33 -27.85
CA SER A 37 8.04 -6.46 -27.48
C SER A 37 8.54 -6.73 -26.08
N ARG A 38 9.86 -6.85 -25.94
CA ARG A 38 10.55 -7.03 -24.67
C ARG A 38 11.58 -5.93 -24.50
N ILE A 39 11.45 -5.16 -23.44
CA ILE A 39 12.29 -3.99 -23.16
C ILE A 39 13.05 -4.24 -21.87
N LEU A 40 14.37 -4.13 -21.91
CA LEU A 40 15.26 -4.32 -20.79
C LEU A 40 15.75 -2.96 -20.27
N VAL A 41 15.42 -2.66 -19.04
CA VAL A 41 15.94 -1.46 -18.36
C VAL A 41 17.20 -1.84 -17.62
N ASN A 42 18.31 -1.23 -18.00
CA ASN A 42 19.50 -1.29 -17.18
C ASN A 42 19.24 -0.52 -15.91
N GLY A 43 19.20 -1.21 -14.77
CA GLY A 43 19.28 -0.54 -13.48
C GLY A 43 20.52 0.34 -13.51
N ALA A 44 20.36 1.65 -13.27
CA ALA A 44 21.48 2.55 -13.12
C ALA A 44 22.43 1.94 -12.08
N GLY A 45 23.55 1.39 -12.54
CA GLY A 45 24.55 0.65 -11.85
C GLY A 45 24.11 0.21 -10.47
N GLY A 46 23.31 -0.86 -10.39
CA GLY A 46 22.84 -1.36 -9.13
C GLY A 46 24.04 -1.57 -8.24
N GLY A 47 24.28 -0.66 -7.35
CA GLY A 47 25.22 -0.86 -6.30
C GLY A 47 24.71 -2.07 -5.56
N THR A 48 25.40 -3.20 -5.73
CA THR A 48 25.15 -4.35 -4.86
C THR A 48 25.42 -3.87 -3.46
N THR A 49 24.36 -3.62 -2.73
CA THR A 49 24.43 -3.45 -1.27
C THR A 49 24.96 -4.78 -0.75
N LYS A 50 26.24 -4.80 -0.37
CA LYS A 50 26.83 -6.00 0.23
C LYS A 50 26.69 -5.89 1.74
N TYR A 51 26.06 -6.89 2.31
CA TYR A 51 26.01 -7.10 3.74
C TYR A 51 27.01 -8.19 4.12
N ASP A 52 27.62 -8.11 5.30
CA ASP A 52 28.37 -9.22 5.88
C ASP A 52 27.43 -10.34 6.36
N ASP A 53 28.01 -11.45 6.78
CA ASP A 53 27.27 -12.61 7.28
C ASP A 53 26.47 -12.29 8.58
N GLU A 54 26.73 -11.14 9.21
CA GLU A 54 26.08 -10.62 10.41
C GLU A 54 24.97 -9.60 10.08
N GLY A 55 24.79 -9.25 8.77
CA GLY A 55 23.76 -8.34 8.30
C GLY A 55 24.14 -6.85 8.33
N ASN A 56 25.42 -6.53 8.56
CA ASN A 56 25.92 -5.15 8.54
C ASN A 56 26.26 -4.72 7.11
N LEU A 57 25.97 -3.46 6.78
CA LEU A 57 26.25 -2.85 5.48
C LEU A 57 27.76 -2.74 5.25
N ILE A 58 28.34 -3.49 4.29
CA ILE A 58 29.77 -3.46 3.98
C ILE A 58 30.10 -2.43 2.89
N ALA A 59 29.28 -2.26 1.89
CA ALA A 59 29.47 -1.30 0.82
C ALA A 59 28.19 -0.94 0.07
N VAL A 60 28.05 0.33 -0.28
CA VAL A 60 27.12 0.82 -1.30
C VAL A 60 27.97 1.23 -2.50
N ALA A 61 28.09 0.35 -3.49
CA ALA A 61 28.73 0.69 -4.74
C ALA A 61 27.65 1.21 -5.70
N GLY A 62 27.56 2.51 -5.87
CA GLY A 62 26.65 3.18 -6.78
C GLY A 62 26.15 4.47 -6.18
N THR A 63 26.82 5.55 -6.47
CA THR A 63 26.50 6.87 -5.98
C THR A 63 25.20 7.37 -6.62
N VAL A 64 24.14 7.50 -5.84
CA VAL A 64 22.95 8.33 -6.15
C VAL A 64 23.33 9.82 -6.36
N GLY A 65 24.59 10.17 -6.16
CA GLY A 65 25.12 11.53 -6.33
C GLY A 65 25.44 11.97 -7.74
N ALA A 66 25.55 11.07 -8.71
CA ALA A 66 25.97 11.43 -10.06
C ALA A 66 24.85 12.06 -10.93
N ALA A 67 23.59 11.86 -10.59
CA ALA A 67 22.46 12.44 -11.34
C ALA A 67 22.23 13.93 -11.06
N LEU A 68 22.81 14.48 -9.98
CA LEU A 68 22.62 15.88 -9.59
C LEU A 68 23.85 16.78 -9.87
N SER A 69 24.99 16.23 -10.26
CA SER A 69 26.25 17.00 -10.43
C SER A 69 26.56 17.45 -11.87
N GLY A 70 25.73 17.16 -12.85
CA GLY A 70 25.96 17.64 -14.24
C GLY A 70 27.21 17.07 -14.92
N GLU A 71 27.96 16.22 -14.27
CA GLU A 71 29.08 15.47 -14.86
C GLU A 71 28.53 14.16 -15.43
N GLU A 72 28.90 13.88 -16.66
CA GLU A 72 28.51 12.80 -17.56
C GLU A 72 27.90 11.59 -16.84
N GLY A 73 26.56 11.51 -16.87
CA GLY A 73 25.83 10.42 -16.25
C GLY A 73 26.45 9.11 -16.70
N ILE A 74 26.73 8.22 -15.77
CA ILE A 74 27.24 6.88 -16.02
C ILE A 74 26.29 6.26 -17.04
N CYS A 75 26.71 6.28 -18.30
CA CYS A 75 26.09 5.55 -19.36
C CYS A 75 26.29 4.08 -19.01
N ALA A 76 25.32 3.47 -18.32
CA ALA A 76 25.32 2.03 -18.20
C ALA A 76 25.46 1.45 -19.60
N ALA A 77 26.49 0.62 -19.82
CA ALA A 77 26.72 -0.01 -21.10
C ALA A 77 25.41 -0.66 -21.58
N SER A 78 25.06 -0.49 -22.87
CA SER A 78 23.90 -1.17 -23.44
C SER A 78 24.06 -2.67 -23.21
N ILE A 79 23.05 -3.32 -22.63
CA ILE A 79 23.04 -4.77 -22.51
C ILE A 79 22.41 -5.32 -23.79
N GLU A 80 23.25 -5.91 -24.64
CA GLU A 80 22.76 -6.71 -25.74
C GLU A 80 22.26 -8.06 -25.21
N ARG A 81 20.97 -8.27 -25.27
CA ARG A 81 20.33 -9.56 -25.00
C ARG A 81 19.40 -9.91 -26.14
N GLU A 82 19.56 -11.10 -26.67
CA GLU A 82 18.76 -11.58 -27.78
C GLU A 82 17.25 -11.49 -27.50
N GLY A 83 16.54 -10.87 -28.40
CA GLY A 83 15.08 -10.67 -28.31
C GLY A 83 14.65 -9.54 -27.36
N TRP A 84 15.58 -8.79 -26.77
CA TRP A 84 15.29 -7.65 -25.92
C TRP A 84 15.80 -6.33 -26.52
N VAL A 85 15.02 -5.27 -26.36
CA VAL A 85 15.41 -3.91 -26.74
C VAL A 85 15.95 -3.21 -25.49
N ASP A 86 17.14 -2.63 -25.59
CA ASP A 86 17.68 -1.78 -24.51
C ASP A 86 16.86 -0.49 -24.38
N PHE A 87 16.34 -0.23 -23.18
CA PHE A 87 15.48 0.92 -22.92
C PHE A 87 16.19 2.25 -23.19
N ASN A 88 17.42 2.40 -22.70
CA ASN A 88 18.15 3.66 -22.82
C ASN A 88 18.49 3.97 -24.29
N SER A 89 18.88 2.96 -25.06
CA SER A 89 19.12 3.10 -26.49
C SER A 89 17.84 3.42 -27.26
N GLY A 90 16.74 2.76 -26.88
CA GLY A 90 15.43 3.04 -27.46
C GLY A 90 14.96 4.47 -27.22
N VAL A 91 15.09 4.96 -25.98
CA VAL A 91 14.70 6.33 -25.61
C VAL A 91 15.57 7.37 -26.35
N ARG A 92 16.89 7.14 -26.45
CA ARG A 92 17.77 8.07 -27.21
C ARG A 92 17.48 8.11 -28.70
N ALA A 93 17.02 6.99 -29.26
CA ALA A 93 16.66 6.91 -30.68
C ALA A 93 15.23 7.41 -30.96
N ALA A 94 14.41 7.58 -29.92
CA ALA A 94 13.05 8.04 -30.08
C ALA A 94 12.97 9.50 -30.53
N SER A 95 11.92 9.83 -31.27
CA SER A 95 11.65 11.23 -31.69
C SER A 95 11.30 12.06 -30.43
N GLU A 96 11.89 13.29 -30.38
CA GLU A 96 11.47 14.29 -29.39
C GLU A 96 10.11 14.91 -29.72
N VAL A 97 9.62 14.70 -30.95
CA VAL A 97 8.29 15.14 -31.38
C VAL A 97 7.32 13.97 -31.23
N PHE A 98 6.35 14.14 -30.37
CA PHE A 98 5.26 13.20 -30.14
C PHE A 98 3.91 13.86 -30.39
N GLU A 99 3.15 13.31 -31.31
CA GLU A 99 1.77 13.75 -31.57
C GLU A 99 0.88 13.16 -30.48
N ARG A 100 0.40 14.02 -29.60
CA ARG A 100 -0.44 13.61 -28.48
C ARG A 100 -1.80 13.14 -29.01
N ARG A 101 -2.18 11.92 -28.65
CA ARG A 101 -3.54 11.42 -28.84
C ARG A 101 -4.48 12.08 -27.83
N ASP A 102 -5.64 12.54 -28.30
CA ASP A 102 -6.72 12.96 -27.44
C ASP A 102 -7.30 11.73 -26.71
N THR A 103 -7.39 11.81 -25.41
CA THR A 103 -7.98 10.78 -24.55
C THR A 103 -9.11 11.37 -23.72
N VAL A 104 -10.17 10.59 -23.52
CA VAL A 104 -11.26 10.98 -22.63
C VAL A 104 -11.16 10.28 -21.27
N ALA A 105 -11.73 10.90 -20.24
CA ALA A 105 -11.63 10.39 -18.88
C ALA A 105 -12.16 8.95 -18.70
N ALA A 106 -13.09 8.53 -19.55
CA ALA A 106 -13.69 7.20 -19.51
C ALA A 106 -12.84 6.10 -20.19
N GLU A 107 -11.77 6.46 -20.91
CA GLU A 107 -10.91 5.45 -21.57
C GLU A 107 -10.12 4.64 -20.52
N PRO A 108 -9.99 3.32 -20.72
CA PRO A 108 -9.11 2.49 -19.92
C PRO A 108 -7.67 3.02 -19.95
N MET A 109 -7.04 3.10 -18.80
CA MET A 109 -5.67 3.64 -18.67
C MET A 109 -4.74 2.70 -17.93
N LEU A 110 -5.18 2.09 -16.83
CA LEU A 110 -4.34 1.36 -15.91
C LEU A 110 -5.02 0.09 -15.43
N MET A 111 -4.26 -0.98 -15.33
CA MET A 111 -4.72 -2.25 -14.78
C MET A 111 -3.79 -2.71 -13.67
N TYR A 112 -4.37 -3.11 -12.54
CA TYR A 112 -3.66 -3.77 -11.47
C TYR A 112 -4.01 -5.25 -11.38
N PHE A 113 -3.04 -6.03 -10.93
CA PHE A 113 -3.27 -7.40 -10.49
C PHE A 113 -3.28 -7.43 -8.97
N SER A 114 -4.44 -7.71 -8.37
CA SER A 114 -4.57 -7.86 -6.93
C SER A 114 -4.71 -9.33 -6.54
N SER A 115 -4.19 -9.72 -5.37
CA SER A 115 -4.40 -11.05 -4.83
C SER A 115 -5.88 -11.27 -4.53
N GLY A 116 -6.43 -12.39 -5.01
CA GLY A 116 -7.77 -12.83 -4.67
C GLY A 116 -7.72 -13.93 -3.61
N THR A 117 -8.72 -14.01 -2.75
CA THR A 117 -8.86 -15.09 -1.76
C THR A 117 -9.13 -16.46 -2.39
N SER A 118 -9.50 -16.51 -3.67
CA SER A 118 -9.98 -17.72 -4.37
C SER A 118 -9.22 -18.06 -5.65
N GLY A 119 -7.90 -17.94 -5.71
CA GLY A 119 -7.13 -18.43 -6.84
C GLY A 119 -6.37 -17.37 -7.64
N ASN A 120 -6.64 -17.21 -8.94
CA ASN A 120 -5.90 -16.29 -9.80
C ASN A 120 -6.08 -14.82 -9.41
N PRO A 121 -5.04 -13.96 -9.59
CA PRO A 121 -5.15 -12.52 -9.33
C PRO A 121 -6.31 -11.87 -10.10
N LYS A 122 -7.01 -10.96 -9.42
CA LYS A 122 -8.02 -10.10 -10.06
C LYS A 122 -7.34 -9.06 -10.94
N MET A 123 -7.93 -8.74 -12.08
CA MET A 123 -7.47 -7.68 -12.99
C MET A 123 -8.35 -6.45 -12.81
N VAL A 124 -7.92 -5.51 -11.99
CA VAL A 124 -8.66 -4.29 -11.65
C VAL A 124 -8.38 -3.22 -12.70
N LEU A 125 -9.39 -2.85 -13.49
CA LEU A 125 -9.26 -1.89 -14.59
C LEU A 125 -9.70 -0.49 -14.16
N HIS A 126 -8.84 0.49 -14.38
CA HIS A 126 -9.10 1.91 -14.13
C HIS A 126 -9.07 2.74 -15.42
N ASN A 127 -9.89 3.78 -15.45
CA ASN A 127 -9.90 4.79 -16.50
C ASN A 127 -9.00 5.99 -16.16
N SER A 128 -8.87 6.92 -17.09
CA SER A 128 -8.03 8.13 -16.92
C SER A 128 -8.50 9.05 -15.77
N GLY A 129 -9.76 8.95 -15.34
CA GLY A 129 -10.28 9.65 -14.16
C GLY A 129 -9.59 9.26 -12.85
N TYR A 130 -9.00 8.06 -12.79
CA TYR A 130 -8.23 7.60 -11.63
C TYR A 130 -7.04 8.51 -11.32
N ALA A 131 -6.29 8.92 -12.35
CA ALA A 131 -5.16 9.83 -12.20
C ALA A 131 -5.58 11.18 -11.58
N VAL A 132 -6.72 11.73 -12.04
CA VAL A 132 -7.24 13.01 -11.55
C VAL A 132 -7.76 12.91 -10.12
N ALA A 133 -8.38 11.78 -9.76
CA ALA A 133 -8.86 11.55 -8.40
C ALA A 133 -7.74 11.57 -7.35
N HIS A 134 -6.52 11.20 -7.75
CA HIS A 134 -5.34 11.25 -6.87
C HIS A 134 -4.85 12.68 -6.55
N LEU A 135 -5.38 13.70 -7.19
CA LEU A 135 -5.14 15.08 -6.76
C LEU A 135 -5.60 15.31 -5.32
N ILE A 136 -6.73 14.72 -4.92
CA ILE A 136 -7.22 14.80 -3.53
C ILE A 136 -6.27 14.06 -2.59
N THR A 137 -5.82 12.87 -2.97
CA THR A 137 -4.84 12.09 -2.21
C THR A 137 -3.57 12.90 -1.94
N ALA A 138 -2.99 13.49 -2.98
CA ALA A 138 -1.74 14.24 -2.86
C ALA A 138 -1.91 15.56 -2.09
N LYS A 139 -2.93 16.35 -2.44
CA LYS A 139 -3.12 17.71 -1.90
C LYS A 139 -3.66 17.70 -0.47
N HIS A 140 -4.66 16.85 -0.19
CA HIS A 140 -5.43 16.95 1.05
C HIS A 140 -5.10 15.85 2.06
N TRP A 141 -4.50 14.76 1.63
CA TRP A 141 -4.07 13.70 2.54
C TRP A 141 -2.55 13.61 2.69
N HIS A 142 -1.76 13.50 1.62
CA HIS A 142 -0.29 13.57 1.72
C HIS A 142 0.23 14.97 2.04
N ASN A 143 -0.61 15.99 1.85
CA ASN A 143 -0.26 17.40 2.04
C ASN A 143 0.99 17.82 1.25
N VAL A 144 1.12 17.32 0.03
CA VAL A 144 2.26 17.59 -0.85
C VAL A 144 2.27 19.05 -1.27
N GLN A 145 3.45 19.66 -1.27
CA GLN A 145 3.66 21.05 -1.69
C GLN A 145 4.57 21.10 -2.91
N PRO A 146 4.44 22.10 -3.80
CA PRO A 146 5.28 22.22 -5.00
C PRO A 146 6.78 22.28 -4.71
N ASP A 147 7.17 22.94 -3.61
CA ASP A 147 8.58 23.08 -3.19
C ASP A 147 9.04 21.96 -2.26
N GLY A 148 8.17 20.98 -1.99
CA GLY A 148 8.42 19.90 -1.06
C GLY A 148 8.98 18.65 -1.73
N VAL A 149 9.62 17.81 -0.95
CA VAL A 149 10.05 16.47 -1.32
C VAL A 149 9.12 15.45 -0.68
N HIS A 150 8.38 14.71 -1.49
CA HIS A 150 7.51 13.63 -1.03
C HIS A 150 8.19 12.28 -1.15
N PHE A 151 8.11 11.50 -0.09
CA PHE A 151 8.64 10.13 -0.06
C PHE A 151 7.56 9.14 0.32
N THR A 152 7.14 8.29 -0.62
CA THR A 152 6.28 7.14 -0.34
C THR A 152 7.09 5.86 -0.42
N ILE A 153 7.11 5.10 0.67
CA ILE A 153 7.72 3.78 0.74
C ILE A 153 6.65 2.75 0.35
N ALA A 154 6.69 2.33 -0.90
CA ALA A 154 5.81 1.31 -1.44
C ALA A 154 6.47 0.65 -2.65
N ASP A 155 6.34 -0.67 -2.75
CA ASP A 155 6.71 -1.42 -3.95
C ASP A 155 5.89 -0.95 -5.14
N THR A 156 6.53 -0.83 -6.32
CA THR A 156 5.87 -0.35 -7.55
C THR A 156 4.80 -1.30 -8.08
N GLY A 157 4.79 -2.55 -7.61
CA GLY A 157 3.73 -3.52 -7.88
C GLY A 157 2.44 -3.29 -7.09
N TRP A 158 2.44 -2.39 -6.10
CA TRP A 158 1.27 -2.06 -5.28
C TRP A 158 0.57 -0.80 -5.78
N GLY A 159 -0.77 -0.78 -5.69
CA GLY A 159 -1.56 0.42 -5.98
C GLY A 159 -1.10 1.65 -5.19
N LYS A 160 -0.64 1.47 -3.95
CA LYS A 160 -0.09 2.53 -3.10
C LYS A 160 1.09 3.30 -3.72
N ALA A 161 1.87 2.66 -4.60
CA ALA A 161 2.94 3.38 -5.32
C ALA A 161 2.37 4.48 -6.22
N VAL A 162 1.23 4.24 -6.86
CA VAL A 162 0.56 5.25 -7.69
C VAL A 162 -0.03 6.36 -6.83
N TRP A 163 -0.52 6.04 -5.65
CA TRP A 163 -1.06 7.03 -4.71
C TRP A 163 -0.01 8.05 -4.27
N GLY A 164 1.26 7.62 -4.14
CA GLY A 164 2.30 8.43 -3.56
C GLY A 164 3.49 8.78 -4.47
N LYS A 165 3.57 8.22 -5.69
CA LYS A 165 4.76 8.44 -6.54
C LYS A 165 4.46 9.02 -7.92
N TYR A 166 3.18 9.05 -8.33
CA TYR A 166 2.83 9.40 -9.70
C TYR A 166 1.83 10.56 -9.77
N TYR A 167 0.64 10.30 -10.23
CA TYR A 167 -0.30 11.28 -10.75
C TYR A 167 -0.59 12.46 -9.84
N GLY A 168 -0.99 12.20 -8.61
CA GLY A 168 -1.34 13.26 -7.68
C GLY A 168 -0.16 14.16 -7.35
N GLN A 169 1.01 13.59 -7.11
CA GLN A 169 2.24 14.32 -6.82
C GLN A 169 2.70 15.16 -8.00
N TRP A 170 2.64 14.62 -9.22
CA TRP A 170 2.99 15.36 -10.44
C TRP A 170 1.99 16.48 -10.74
N LEU A 171 0.69 16.24 -10.52
CA LEU A 171 -0.33 17.28 -10.64
C LEU A 171 -0.14 18.41 -9.60
N MET A 172 0.51 18.12 -8.49
CA MET A 172 0.88 19.08 -7.45
C MET A 172 2.27 19.67 -7.62
N GLU A 173 2.96 19.37 -8.74
CA GLU A 173 4.31 19.86 -9.07
C GLU A 173 5.36 19.52 -8.01
N ALA A 174 5.15 18.42 -7.28
CA ALA A 174 6.01 18.01 -6.18
C ALA A 174 7.23 17.22 -6.66
N CYS A 175 8.34 17.37 -5.98
CA CYS A 175 9.47 16.47 -6.08
C CYS A 175 9.14 15.13 -5.42
N VAL A 176 9.35 14.02 -6.11
CA VAL A 176 9.13 12.68 -5.59
C VAL A 176 10.46 11.97 -5.41
N LEU A 177 10.80 11.65 -4.14
CA LEU A 177 11.94 10.80 -3.85
C LEU A 177 11.56 9.34 -4.14
N THR A 178 12.37 8.70 -4.99
CA THR A 178 12.31 7.25 -5.22
C THR A 178 13.61 6.62 -4.77
N TYR A 179 13.48 5.51 -4.05
CA TYR A 179 14.62 4.77 -3.55
C TYR A 179 14.36 3.27 -3.76
N ASP A 180 15.34 2.59 -4.33
CA ASP A 180 15.30 1.17 -4.60
C ASP A 180 16.13 0.43 -3.55
N PHE A 181 15.57 -0.63 -2.96
CA PHE A 181 16.22 -1.43 -1.92
C PHE A 181 15.74 -2.88 -1.98
N ASP A 182 16.64 -3.81 -1.75
CA ASP A 182 16.33 -5.24 -1.67
C ASP A 182 15.66 -5.61 -0.34
N ARG A 183 16.11 -4.97 0.75
CA ARG A 183 15.56 -5.14 2.09
C ARG A 183 15.35 -3.78 2.73
N PHE A 184 14.24 -3.65 3.45
CA PHE A 184 13.97 -2.46 4.23
C PHE A 184 15.01 -2.33 5.36
N ASN A 185 15.64 -1.18 5.44
CA ASN A 185 16.54 -0.79 6.52
C ASN A 185 16.07 0.53 7.10
N ALA A 186 15.62 0.51 8.34
CA ALA A 186 15.02 1.67 9.01
C ALA A 186 16.00 2.84 9.14
N GLY A 187 17.24 2.58 9.56
CA GLY A 187 18.28 3.61 9.70
C GLY A 187 18.65 4.26 8.37
N GLU A 188 18.67 3.48 7.29
CA GLU A 188 18.90 4.01 5.94
C GLU A 188 17.75 4.93 5.49
N ILE A 189 16.50 4.54 5.72
CA ILE A 189 15.34 5.38 5.41
C ILE A 189 15.37 6.69 6.19
N LEU A 190 15.65 6.66 7.49
CA LEU A 190 15.78 7.88 8.31
C LEU A 190 16.94 8.78 7.82
N SER A 191 18.05 8.18 7.39
CA SER A 191 19.18 8.90 6.77
C SER A 191 18.79 9.56 5.44
N LEU A 192 17.97 8.91 4.61
CA LEU A 192 17.46 9.49 3.37
C LEU A 192 16.52 10.66 3.63
N ILE A 193 15.64 10.56 4.63
CA ILE A 193 14.77 11.67 5.04
C ILE A 193 15.61 12.90 5.41
N SER A 194 16.62 12.71 6.24
CA SER A 194 17.57 13.76 6.64
C SER A 194 18.33 14.32 5.43
N LYS A 195 18.96 13.44 4.64
CA LYS A 195 19.84 13.83 3.51
C LYS A 195 19.11 14.61 2.42
N TYR A 196 17.92 14.17 2.06
CA TYR A 196 17.14 14.76 0.95
C TYR A 196 16.09 15.76 1.44
N GLN A 197 16.09 16.09 2.71
CA GLN A 197 15.18 17.06 3.33
C GLN A 197 13.72 16.75 2.99
N VAL A 198 13.32 15.49 3.19
CA VAL A 198 11.95 15.02 2.90
C VAL A 198 10.95 15.81 3.74
N THR A 199 9.94 16.37 3.09
CA THR A 199 8.92 17.18 3.76
C THR A 199 7.66 16.38 4.10
N THR A 200 7.33 15.37 3.29
CA THR A 200 6.15 14.52 3.52
C THR A 200 6.49 13.05 3.32
N LEU A 201 6.12 12.21 4.30
CA LEU A 201 6.39 10.78 4.32
C LEU A 201 5.09 9.99 4.28
N CYS A 202 5.06 8.94 3.46
CA CYS A 202 4.02 7.92 3.49
C CYS A 202 4.64 6.52 3.49
N CYS A 203 4.31 5.70 4.48
CA CYS A 203 4.66 4.29 4.47
C CYS A 203 3.61 3.45 5.20
N PRO A 204 3.61 2.11 5.02
CA PRO A 204 2.76 1.21 5.80
C PRO A 204 3.09 1.26 7.30
N PRO A 205 2.12 0.96 8.19
CA PRO A 205 2.37 0.85 9.63
C PRO A 205 3.52 -0.07 9.99
N THR A 206 3.66 -1.20 9.31
CA THR A 206 4.79 -2.13 9.51
C THR A 206 6.15 -1.45 9.36
N MET A 207 6.33 -0.56 8.38
CA MET A 207 7.60 0.15 8.18
C MET A 207 7.85 1.23 9.25
N TYR A 208 6.79 1.95 9.69
CA TYR A 208 6.90 2.83 10.85
C TYR A 208 7.33 2.05 12.10
N ARG A 209 6.77 0.86 12.33
CA ARG A 209 7.14 0.00 13.47
C ARG A 209 8.61 -0.42 13.44
N LEU A 210 9.14 -0.75 12.26
CA LEU A 210 10.56 -1.07 12.11
C LEU A 210 11.44 0.14 12.43
N MET A 211 10.99 1.36 12.12
CA MET A 211 11.72 2.58 12.49
C MET A 211 11.72 2.85 14.01
N MET A 212 10.74 2.34 14.78
CA MET A 212 10.70 2.52 16.24
C MET A 212 11.94 1.96 16.97
N SER A 213 12.64 0.99 16.38
CA SER A 213 13.85 0.42 16.96
C SER A 213 15.11 1.28 16.79
N GLU A 214 15.02 2.34 15.98
CA GLU A 214 16.14 3.23 15.70
C GLU A 214 16.28 4.35 16.75
N ASN A 215 17.49 4.87 16.90
CA ASN A 215 17.74 6.06 17.71
C ASN A 215 17.42 7.31 16.88
N PHE A 216 16.25 7.91 17.07
CA PHE A 216 15.79 9.09 16.32
C PHE A 216 16.68 10.31 16.50
N ASP A 217 17.36 10.45 17.65
CA ASP A 217 18.28 11.58 17.92
C ASP A 217 19.51 11.56 17.01
N ALA A 218 19.79 10.45 16.33
CA ALA A 218 20.90 10.33 15.39
C ALA A 218 20.58 10.93 14.01
N TYR A 219 19.32 11.31 13.74
CA TYR A 219 18.86 11.77 12.42
C TYR A 219 18.23 13.16 12.52
N ASP A 220 18.54 14.03 11.57
CA ASP A 220 17.86 15.32 11.43
C ASP A 220 16.55 15.13 10.66
N LEU A 221 15.45 15.05 11.38
CA LEU A 221 14.10 14.92 10.82
C LEU A 221 13.34 16.25 10.79
N SER A 222 14.00 17.38 11.02
CA SER A 222 13.39 18.72 11.11
C SER A 222 12.71 19.19 9.82
N SER A 223 13.11 18.64 8.66
CA SER A 223 12.47 18.90 7.37
C SER A 223 11.08 18.26 7.25
N LEU A 224 10.82 17.18 8.00
CA LEU A 224 9.58 16.44 7.91
C LEU A 224 8.43 17.25 8.54
N GLN A 225 7.39 17.49 7.75
CA GLN A 225 6.24 18.32 8.13
C GLN A 225 4.95 17.53 8.24
N TYR A 226 4.88 16.36 7.58
CA TYR A 226 3.65 15.59 7.49
C TYR A 226 3.90 14.12 7.27
N SER A 227 3.10 13.27 7.93
CA SER A 227 3.24 11.81 7.88
C SER A 227 1.88 11.16 7.63
N THR A 228 1.84 10.22 6.70
CA THR A 228 0.61 9.48 6.34
C THR A 228 0.84 7.98 6.32
N THR A 229 -0.22 7.22 6.53
CA THR A 229 -0.20 5.76 6.43
C THR A 229 -1.48 5.22 5.83
N ALA A 230 -1.37 4.10 5.12
CA ALA A 230 -2.50 3.33 4.60
C ALA A 230 -2.06 1.90 4.27
N GLY A 231 -3.04 1.03 4.01
CA GLY A 231 -2.85 -0.36 3.58
C GLY A 231 -2.94 -1.38 4.70
N GLU A 232 -2.69 -0.95 5.93
CA GLU A 232 -2.88 -1.69 7.17
C GLU A 232 -3.48 -0.72 8.18
N ALA A 233 -4.18 -1.21 9.19
CA ALA A 233 -4.69 -0.34 10.25
C ALA A 233 -3.55 0.12 11.18
N LEU A 234 -3.62 1.36 11.64
CA LEU A 234 -2.59 1.99 12.46
C LEU A 234 -2.81 1.67 13.94
N ASN A 235 -1.84 1.02 14.56
CA ASN A 235 -1.85 0.74 16.00
C ASN A 235 -1.66 2.05 16.81
N PRO A 236 -2.41 2.25 17.91
CA PRO A 236 -2.28 3.42 18.79
C PRO A 236 -0.87 3.68 19.33
N ASP A 237 -0.12 2.64 19.67
CA ASP A 237 1.24 2.78 20.20
C ASP A 237 2.18 3.39 19.19
N LEU A 238 2.08 2.94 17.93
CA LEU A 238 2.86 3.50 16.83
C LEU A 238 2.52 4.97 16.57
N PHE A 239 1.23 5.32 16.62
CA PHE A 239 0.77 6.69 16.50
C PHE A 239 1.37 7.60 17.58
N ASN A 240 1.36 7.14 18.84
CA ASN A 240 1.87 7.88 19.99
C ASN A 240 3.40 8.00 19.93
N PHE A 241 4.11 6.89 19.64
CA PHE A 241 5.56 6.87 19.49
C PHE A 241 6.04 7.87 18.42
N TRP A 242 5.45 7.84 17.24
CA TRP A 242 5.83 8.74 16.16
C TRP A 242 5.64 10.20 16.55
N LYS A 243 4.53 10.50 17.20
CA LYS A 243 4.22 11.85 17.69
C LYS A 243 5.21 12.32 18.76
N GLU A 244 5.62 11.45 19.67
CA GLU A 244 6.59 11.77 20.72
C GLU A 244 7.97 12.11 20.14
N HIS A 245 8.44 11.33 19.14
CA HIS A 245 9.80 11.46 18.61
C HIS A 245 9.96 12.50 17.49
N THR A 246 8.89 12.76 16.73
CA THR A 246 8.93 13.69 15.60
C THR A 246 8.09 14.95 15.80
N GLY A 247 7.24 15.00 16.82
CA GLY A 247 6.23 16.03 16.99
C GLY A 247 5.05 15.96 16.01
N LEU A 248 5.07 14.98 15.07
CA LEU A 248 4.09 14.85 13.99
C LEU A 248 3.07 13.75 14.27
N THR A 249 1.85 14.02 13.87
CA THR A 249 0.78 13.03 13.89
C THR A 249 0.75 12.26 12.56
N ILE A 250 0.51 10.95 12.61
CA ILE A 250 0.29 10.13 11.41
C ILE A 250 -1.18 10.25 10.99
N PHE A 251 -1.41 10.59 9.74
CA PHE A 251 -2.74 10.68 9.14
C PHE A 251 -3.07 9.39 8.39
N GLU A 252 -3.97 8.61 8.96
CA GLU A 252 -4.40 7.35 8.37
C GLU A 252 -5.42 7.56 7.26
N GLY A 253 -5.40 6.68 6.24
CA GLY A 253 -6.35 6.67 5.17
C GLY A 253 -6.63 5.27 4.64
N PHE A 254 -7.84 5.07 4.14
CA PHE A 254 -8.36 3.82 3.60
C PHE A 254 -8.71 3.95 2.12
N GLY A 255 -8.41 2.92 1.41
CA GLY A 255 -8.78 2.64 0.04
C GLY A 255 -8.24 1.29 -0.38
N GLN A 256 -8.51 0.90 -1.60
CA GLN A 256 -8.20 -0.42 -2.12
C GLN A 256 -7.47 -0.32 -3.47
N THR A 257 -7.13 -1.45 -4.06
CA THR A 257 -6.68 -1.50 -5.45
C THR A 257 -7.77 -1.01 -6.40
N GLU A 258 -9.01 -1.25 -6.05
CA GLU A 258 -10.24 -0.89 -6.77
C GLU A 258 -10.60 0.59 -6.65
N THR A 259 -10.00 1.31 -5.69
CA THR A 259 -10.37 2.70 -5.37
C THR A 259 -9.13 3.57 -5.14
N PRO A 260 -9.24 4.90 -5.26
CA PRO A 260 -8.32 5.81 -4.59
C PRO A 260 -8.59 5.85 -3.08
N LEU A 261 -8.06 6.87 -2.42
CA LEU A 261 -8.35 7.21 -1.04
C LEU A 261 -9.84 7.58 -0.87
N THR A 262 -10.61 6.80 -0.10
CA THR A 262 -12.06 6.99 0.06
C THR A 262 -12.48 7.44 1.45
N ILE A 263 -11.75 7.02 2.47
CA ILE A 263 -11.91 7.46 3.86
C ILE A 263 -10.53 7.89 4.36
N ALA A 264 -10.43 9.03 5.01
CA ALA A 264 -9.15 9.52 5.50
C ALA A 264 -9.25 10.57 6.60
N ASN A 265 -8.19 10.65 7.37
CA ASN A 265 -7.86 11.83 8.14
C ASN A 265 -7.20 12.84 7.17
N LEU A 266 -7.97 13.81 6.67
CA LEU A 266 -7.45 14.81 5.74
C LEU A 266 -6.68 15.92 6.49
N LYS A 267 -5.86 16.68 5.77
CA LYS A 267 -5.25 17.92 6.27
C LYS A 267 -6.30 18.78 6.96
N HIS A 268 -5.97 19.32 8.10
CA HIS A 268 -6.86 20.13 8.97
C HIS A 268 -7.95 19.34 9.73
N SER A 269 -8.05 18.02 9.59
CA SER A 269 -8.81 17.20 10.52
C SER A 269 -8.03 16.97 11.82
N THR A 270 -8.71 16.49 12.84
CA THR A 270 -8.07 16.00 14.07
C THR A 270 -8.01 14.47 14.01
N PRO A 271 -6.87 13.87 13.66
CA PRO A 271 -6.76 12.42 13.59
C PRO A 271 -7.06 11.78 14.96
N ARG A 272 -7.77 10.68 14.92
CA ARG A 272 -7.99 9.81 16.10
C ARG A 272 -7.17 8.55 15.90
N SER A 273 -6.40 8.21 16.91
CA SER A 273 -5.59 6.99 16.89
C SER A 273 -6.46 5.76 16.64
N GLY A 274 -6.11 4.94 15.64
CA GLY A 274 -6.87 3.76 15.23
C GLY A 274 -8.08 4.02 14.32
N SER A 275 -8.42 5.29 14.02
CA SER A 275 -9.49 5.62 13.08
C SER A 275 -8.95 5.94 11.70
N MET A 276 -9.56 5.36 10.67
CA MET A 276 -9.29 5.70 9.27
C MET A 276 -9.65 7.14 8.90
N GLY A 277 -10.42 7.87 9.76
CA GLY A 277 -10.90 9.21 9.49
C GLY A 277 -12.35 9.24 9.02
N LYS A 278 -12.65 10.15 8.10
CA LYS A 278 -14.01 10.39 7.57
C LYS A 278 -14.04 10.22 6.04
N PRO A 279 -15.23 10.02 5.43
CA PRO A 279 -15.34 9.98 3.99
C PRO A 279 -14.68 11.19 3.31
N VAL A 280 -13.89 10.91 2.29
CA VAL A 280 -13.29 11.95 1.45
C VAL A 280 -14.43 12.63 0.65
N PRO A 281 -14.47 13.96 0.52
CA PRO A 281 -15.59 14.69 -0.09
C PRO A 281 -15.98 14.27 -1.52
N LEU A 282 -15.11 13.54 -2.21
CA LEU A 282 -15.40 13.00 -3.55
C LEU A 282 -16.33 11.77 -3.51
N TYR A 283 -16.47 11.13 -2.36
CA TYR A 283 -17.16 9.84 -2.23
C TYR A 283 -18.28 9.90 -1.20
N ASP A 284 -19.44 9.35 -1.58
CA ASP A 284 -20.54 9.06 -0.66
C ASP A 284 -20.34 7.64 -0.14
N VAL A 285 -19.94 7.53 1.12
CA VAL A 285 -19.56 6.26 1.78
C VAL A 285 -20.52 5.98 2.92
N GLU A 286 -21.07 4.79 2.94
CA GLU A 286 -21.94 4.31 4.01
C GLU A 286 -21.44 2.98 4.57
N ILE A 287 -21.84 2.70 5.81
CA ILE A 287 -21.76 1.36 6.39
C ILE A 287 -23.12 0.70 6.25
N GLN A 288 -23.17 -0.46 5.60
CA GLN A 288 -24.41 -1.17 5.31
C GLN A 288 -24.45 -2.56 5.93
N ARG A 289 -25.65 -2.99 6.32
CA ARG A 289 -25.97 -4.35 6.73
C ARG A 289 -26.04 -5.27 5.52
N ASP A 290 -26.12 -6.57 5.77
CA ASP A 290 -26.27 -7.59 4.73
C ASP A 290 -27.57 -7.43 3.90
N ASP A 291 -28.58 -6.73 4.40
CA ASP A 291 -29.84 -6.42 3.71
C ASP A 291 -29.81 -5.11 2.92
N GLY A 292 -28.64 -4.45 2.84
CA GLY A 292 -28.44 -3.17 2.15
C GLY A 292 -28.90 -1.94 2.95
N SER A 293 -29.47 -2.11 4.15
CA SER A 293 -29.85 -0.98 4.99
C SER A 293 -28.64 -0.36 5.68
N ARG A 294 -28.67 0.96 5.88
CA ARG A 294 -27.61 1.70 6.58
C ARG A 294 -27.51 1.28 8.05
N CYS A 295 -26.30 1.03 8.53
CA CYS A 295 -26.01 0.78 9.94
C CYS A 295 -26.22 2.03 10.81
N ASN A 296 -26.59 1.80 12.08
CA ASN A 296 -26.60 2.85 13.10
C ASN A 296 -25.17 3.16 13.56
N THR A 297 -25.00 4.28 14.25
CA THR A 297 -23.75 4.62 14.93
C THR A 297 -23.33 3.50 15.88
N GLY A 298 -22.06 3.10 15.84
CA GLY A 298 -21.51 2.00 16.64
C GLY A 298 -21.81 0.59 16.09
N GLU A 299 -22.63 0.48 15.05
CA GLU A 299 -22.97 -0.81 14.44
C GLU A 299 -21.96 -1.17 13.32
N THR A 300 -21.45 -2.38 13.35
CA THR A 300 -20.52 -2.89 12.33
C THR A 300 -21.27 -3.36 11.09
N GLY A 301 -20.81 -2.96 9.93
CA GLY A 301 -21.29 -3.41 8.63
C GLY A 301 -20.25 -3.25 7.55
N GLU A 302 -20.63 -3.49 6.30
CA GLU A 302 -19.76 -3.36 5.15
C GLU A 302 -19.60 -1.88 4.72
N ILE A 303 -18.38 -1.51 4.36
CA ILE A 303 -18.10 -0.21 3.74
C ILE A 303 -18.61 -0.25 2.29
N CYS A 304 -19.57 0.60 1.97
CA CYS A 304 -20.14 0.71 0.63
C CYS A 304 -19.96 2.11 0.06
N ILE A 305 -19.65 2.21 -1.22
CA ILE A 305 -19.43 3.48 -1.91
C ILE A 305 -20.49 3.65 -2.99
N ARG A 306 -21.21 4.77 -2.97
CA ARG A 306 -22.26 5.06 -3.97
C ARG A 306 -21.67 5.17 -5.37
N MET A 307 -22.31 4.49 -6.32
CA MET A 307 -21.88 4.43 -7.71
C MET A 307 -22.74 5.24 -8.68
N GLU A 308 -23.78 5.92 -8.18
CA GLU A 308 -24.66 6.73 -9.00
C GLU A 308 -24.76 8.16 -8.47
N PRO A 309 -24.20 9.16 -9.18
CA PRO A 309 -23.33 9.00 -10.37
C PRO A 309 -22.00 8.36 -10.00
N ARG A 310 -21.41 7.57 -10.93
CA ARG A 310 -20.12 6.93 -10.69
C ARG A 310 -19.04 7.97 -10.36
N PRO A 311 -18.41 7.90 -9.19
CA PRO A 311 -17.38 8.86 -8.81
C PRO A 311 -16.06 8.57 -9.55
N ALA A 312 -15.27 9.62 -9.72
CA ALA A 312 -13.97 9.49 -10.36
C ALA A 312 -13.04 8.59 -9.55
N GLY A 313 -12.25 7.79 -10.25
CA GLY A 313 -11.20 6.95 -9.65
C GLY A 313 -11.63 5.57 -9.20
N ILE A 314 -12.92 5.30 -9.00
CA ILE A 314 -13.38 3.94 -8.73
C ILE A 314 -13.19 3.08 -9.99
N MET A 315 -12.73 1.85 -9.81
CA MET A 315 -12.46 0.90 -10.90
C MET A 315 -13.62 0.84 -11.91
N MET A 316 -13.29 0.58 -13.15
CA MET A 316 -14.31 0.35 -14.17
C MET A 316 -14.99 -1.00 -13.96
N GLU A 317 -14.17 -2.03 -13.85
CA GLU A 317 -14.57 -3.43 -13.74
C GLU A 317 -13.39 -4.31 -13.29
N TYR A 318 -13.67 -5.54 -12.94
CA TYR A 318 -12.69 -6.61 -13.01
C TYR A 318 -12.62 -7.10 -14.47
N TYR A 319 -11.51 -6.80 -15.14
CA TYR A 319 -11.34 -7.05 -16.57
C TYR A 319 -11.53 -8.53 -16.92
N ARG A 320 -12.40 -8.79 -17.90
CA ARG A 320 -12.81 -10.14 -18.34
C ARG A 320 -13.46 -10.99 -17.24
N ASP A 321 -13.97 -10.37 -16.20
CA ASP A 321 -14.69 -11.06 -15.12
C ASP A 321 -15.99 -10.30 -14.78
N PRO A 322 -17.00 -10.35 -15.65
CA PRO A 322 -18.26 -9.62 -15.45
C PRO A 322 -19.06 -10.13 -14.25
N GLU A 323 -18.93 -11.41 -13.90
CA GLU A 323 -19.60 -11.99 -12.74
C GLU A 323 -19.02 -11.39 -11.44
N LYS A 324 -17.70 -11.36 -11.32
CA LYS A 324 -17.04 -10.74 -10.16
C LYS A 324 -17.32 -9.24 -10.08
N THR A 325 -17.40 -8.56 -11.22
CA THR A 325 -17.78 -7.14 -11.28
C THR A 325 -19.21 -6.94 -10.78
N ALA A 326 -20.15 -7.76 -11.21
CA ALA A 326 -21.54 -7.69 -10.77
C ALA A 326 -21.69 -8.04 -9.27
N ASN A 327 -20.87 -8.93 -8.75
CA ASN A 327 -20.84 -9.27 -7.31
C ASN A 327 -20.23 -8.17 -6.44
N ALA A 328 -19.44 -7.26 -7.02
CA ALA A 328 -18.85 -6.13 -6.30
C ALA A 328 -19.60 -4.81 -6.50
N ILE A 329 -20.29 -4.63 -7.63
CA ILE A 329 -21.03 -3.41 -7.95
C ILE A 329 -22.48 -3.79 -8.26
N TYR A 330 -23.34 -3.59 -7.27
CA TYR A 330 -24.78 -3.87 -7.39
C TYR A 330 -25.62 -2.90 -6.56
N ASP A 331 -26.89 -2.79 -6.84
CA ASP A 331 -27.86 -1.92 -6.17
C ASP A 331 -27.43 -0.44 -6.04
N GLY A 332 -26.59 0.04 -7.00
CA GLY A 332 -26.07 1.40 -7.02
C GLY A 332 -24.86 1.64 -6.09
N TRP A 333 -24.29 0.56 -5.53
CA TRP A 333 -23.16 0.62 -4.61
C TRP A 333 -21.98 -0.26 -5.09
N TYR A 334 -20.78 0.18 -4.78
CA TYR A 334 -19.59 -0.66 -4.76
C TYR A 334 -19.39 -1.21 -3.35
N HIS A 335 -19.41 -2.50 -3.23
CA HIS A 335 -19.24 -3.27 -2.01
C HIS A 335 -17.76 -3.62 -1.87
N THR A 336 -17.12 -3.04 -0.85
CA THR A 336 -15.64 -3.14 -0.71
C THR A 336 -15.18 -4.50 -0.20
N GLY A 337 -16.06 -5.25 0.47
CA GLY A 337 -15.71 -6.45 1.21
C GLY A 337 -14.95 -6.16 2.52
N ASP A 338 -14.78 -4.89 2.89
CA ASP A 338 -14.21 -4.45 4.15
C ASP A 338 -15.31 -4.00 5.11
N THR A 339 -15.15 -4.28 6.40
CA THR A 339 -16.10 -3.94 7.44
C THR A 339 -15.56 -2.87 8.38
N ALA A 340 -16.47 -2.00 8.83
CA ALA A 340 -16.16 -0.91 9.74
C ALA A 340 -17.39 -0.55 10.56
N TRP A 341 -17.22 0.32 11.55
CA TRP A 341 -18.28 1.02 12.23
C TRP A 341 -18.01 2.53 12.29
N VAL A 342 -19.02 3.34 12.56
CA VAL A 342 -18.92 4.80 12.60
C VAL A 342 -19.28 5.29 14.00
N ASP A 343 -18.46 6.19 14.55
CA ASP A 343 -18.72 6.80 15.84
C ASP A 343 -19.70 8.01 15.73
N GLU A 344 -20.07 8.58 16.89
CA GLU A 344 -21.00 9.72 16.98
C GLU A 344 -20.49 10.98 16.28
N ASP A 345 -19.17 11.12 16.13
CA ASP A 345 -18.52 12.23 15.43
C ASP A 345 -18.27 11.96 13.95
N GLY A 346 -18.67 10.78 13.44
CA GLY A 346 -18.58 10.38 12.04
C GLY A 346 -17.20 9.84 11.61
N TYR A 347 -16.37 9.42 12.57
CA TYR A 347 -15.12 8.72 12.27
C TYR A 347 -15.39 7.24 12.02
N PHE A 348 -14.69 6.70 11.02
CA PHE A 348 -14.75 5.30 10.61
C PHE A 348 -13.64 4.49 11.29
N TRP A 349 -14.02 3.34 11.84
CA TRP A 349 -13.14 2.44 12.56
C TRP A 349 -13.13 1.09 11.86
N TYR A 350 -11.96 0.68 11.41
CA TYR A 350 -11.78 -0.57 10.65
C TYR A 350 -11.95 -1.79 11.56
N VAL A 351 -12.68 -2.81 11.08
CA VAL A 351 -12.87 -4.07 11.80
C VAL A 351 -12.13 -5.21 11.12
N GLY A 352 -12.21 -5.33 9.80
CA GLY A 352 -11.57 -6.38 9.04
C GLY A 352 -12.21 -6.62 7.69
N ARG A 353 -11.67 -7.61 6.98
CA ARG A 353 -12.32 -8.13 5.77
C ARG A 353 -13.58 -8.88 6.13
N ASN A 354 -14.61 -8.77 5.31
CA ASN A 354 -15.88 -9.50 5.53
C ASN A 354 -15.70 -11.03 5.50
N ASP A 355 -14.74 -11.51 4.70
CA ASP A 355 -14.33 -12.91 4.61
C ASP A 355 -13.40 -13.37 5.75
N ASP A 356 -12.70 -12.45 6.43
CA ASP A 356 -11.80 -12.72 7.56
C ASP A 356 -12.49 -12.52 8.92
N VAL A 357 -13.65 -11.84 8.97
CA VAL A 357 -14.41 -11.63 10.20
C VAL A 357 -14.82 -12.98 10.81
N ILE A 358 -14.40 -13.21 12.05
CA ILE A 358 -14.66 -14.44 12.78
C ILE A 358 -16.07 -14.42 13.37
N LYS A 359 -16.96 -15.28 12.86
CA LYS A 359 -18.33 -15.40 13.36
C LYS A 359 -18.36 -16.41 14.53
N SER A 360 -18.19 -15.93 15.75
CA SER A 360 -18.14 -16.74 16.97
C SER A 360 -19.35 -16.50 17.86
N SER A 361 -20.17 -17.52 18.10
CA SER A 361 -21.36 -17.43 19.00
C SER A 361 -22.30 -16.24 18.68
N GLY A 362 -22.43 -15.87 17.40
CA GLY A 362 -23.24 -14.73 16.95
C GLY A 362 -22.54 -13.38 16.96
N TYR A 363 -21.34 -13.30 17.49
CA TYR A 363 -20.49 -12.10 17.42
C TYR A 363 -19.70 -12.07 16.10
N ARG A 364 -19.49 -10.88 15.57
CA ARG A 364 -18.57 -10.59 14.46
C ARG A 364 -17.29 -10.00 15.07
N ILE A 365 -16.22 -10.79 15.09
CA ILE A 365 -14.94 -10.44 15.72
C ILE A 365 -13.94 -10.13 14.61
N GLY A 366 -13.44 -8.91 14.58
CA GLY A 366 -12.37 -8.50 13.67
C GLY A 366 -11.02 -9.07 14.15
N PRO A 367 -10.30 -9.82 13.31
CA PRO A 367 -8.94 -10.27 13.64
C PRO A 367 -8.03 -9.13 14.10
N PHE A 368 -8.09 -8.00 13.41
CA PHE A 368 -7.26 -6.83 13.65
C PHE A 368 -7.42 -6.25 15.07
N GLU A 369 -8.63 -6.21 15.61
CA GLU A 369 -8.87 -5.71 16.97
C GLU A 369 -8.06 -6.53 18.01
N ILE A 370 -8.08 -7.86 17.86
CA ILE A 370 -7.34 -8.76 18.75
C ILE A 370 -5.84 -8.70 18.51
N GLU A 371 -5.42 -8.61 17.24
CA GLU A 371 -4.01 -8.46 16.87
C GLU A 371 -3.42 -7.17 17.45
N SER A 372 -4.15 -6.07 17.39
CA SER A 372 -3.73 -4.78 17.93
C SER A 372 -3.49 -4.86 19.44
N GLU A 373 -4.43 -5.46 20.19
CA GLU A 373 -4.30 -5.63 21.62
C GLU A 373 -3.15 -6.57 22.01
N LEU A 374 -2.95 -7.64 21.23
CA LEU A 374 -1.82 -8.55 21.47
C LEU A 374 -0.47 -7.87 21.23
N LEU A 375 -0.36 -7.00 20.21
CA LEU A 375 0.87 -6.28 19.90
C LEU A 375 1.27 -5.25 20.95
N GLU A 376 0.35 -4.81 21.81
CA GLU A 376 0.65 -3.96 22.98
C GLU A 376 1.29 -4.71 24.15
N HIS A 377 1.29 -6.05 24.12
CA HIS A 377 1.89 -6.85 25.16
C HIS A 377 3.39 -7.02 24.93
N GLU A 378 4.22 -6.75 25.97
CA GLU A 378 5.69 -6.79 25.89
C GLU A 378 6.28 -8.11 25.38
N ALA A 379 5.58 -9.23 25.57
CA ALA A 379 6.00 -10.54 25.11
C ALA A 379 5.69 -10.80 23.65
N VAL A 380 4.97 -9.92 22.94
CA VAL A 380 4.50 -10.14 21.55
C VAL A 380 5.26 -9.26 20.58
N ARG A 381 5.98 -9.90 19.65
CA ARG A 381 6.65 -9.20 18.53
C ARG A 381 5.76 -9.11 17.31
N GLU A 382 5.10 -10.20 16.96
CA GLU A 382 4.18 -10.31 15.84
C GLU A 382 3.04 -11.26 16.18
N CYS A 383 1.87 -11.07 15.61
CA CYS A 383 0.78 -12.02 15.76
C CYS A 383 -0.13 -12.02 14.51
N ALA A 384 -0.86 -13.13 14.37
CA ALA A 384 -1.93 -13.26 13.37
C ALA A 384 -3.12 -13.98 14.05
N VAL A 385 -4.33 -13.46 13.79
CA VAL A 385 -5.57 -13.98 14.35
C VAL A 385 -6.45 -14.57 13.26
N THR A 386 -6.95 -15.78 13.47
CA THR A 386 -7.79 -16.50 12.51
C THR A 386 -8.94 -17.21 13.22
N GLY A 387 -10.04 -17.42 12.50
CA GLY A 387 -11.13 -18.30 12.94
C GLY A 387 -10.79 -19.75 12.68
N VAL A 388 -10.93 -20.61 13.71
CA VAL A 388 -10.87 -22.07 13.54
C VAL A 388 -12.23 -22.67 13.80
N PRO A 389 -12.67 -23.69 13.03
CA PRO A 389 -13.97 -24.33 13.24
C PRO A 389 -14.14 -24.83 14.67
N ASP A 390 -15.27 -24.50 15.29
CA ASP A 390 -15.65 -24.94 16.64
C ASP A 390 -17.10 -25.45 16.63
N PRO A 391 -17.37 -26.66 17.13
CA PRO A 391 -18.69 -27.29 17.02
C PRO A 391 -19.79 -26.58 17.84
N VAL A 392 -19.42 -25.75 18.82
CA VAL A 392 -20.36 -25.02 19.68
C VAL A 392 -20.52 -23.57 19.26
N ARG A 393 -19.42 -22.93 18.88
CA ARG A 393 -19.36 -21.49 18.59
C ARG A 393 -19.46 -21.15 17.11
N GLY A 394 -19.41 -22.16 16.23
CA GLY A 394 -19.19 -22.00 14.79
C GLY A 394 -17.71 -21.81 14.49
N PHE A 395 -17.12 -20.75 15.01
CA PHE A 395 -15.67 -20.53 14.98
C PHE A 395 -15.15 -20.14 16.37
N ALA A 396 -13.96 -20.60 16.71
CA ALA A 396 -13.17 -20.11 17.84
C ALA A 396 -12.05 -19.20 17.33
N VAL A 397 -11.73 -18.18 18.11
CA VAL A 397 -10.63 -17.27 17.82
C VAL A 397 -9.31 -17.93 18.15
N LYS A 398 -8.39 -17.99 17.20
CA LYS A 398 -7.04 -18.52 17.37
C LYS A 398 -6.02 -17.42 17.05
N ALA A 399 -5.15 -17.11 18.01
CA ALA A 399 -3.98 -16.26 17.78
C ALA A 399 -2.73 -17.12 17.61
N THR A 400 -1.93 -16.83 16.59
CA THR A 400 -0.57 -17.34 16.41
C THR A 400 0.38 -16.19 16.73
N VAL A 401 1.30 -16.40 17.69
CA VAL A 401 2.13 -15.33 18.24
C VAL A 401 3.61 -15.65 18.04
N VAL A 402 4.36 -14.67 17.55
CA VAL A 402 5.82 -14.64 17.57
C VAL A 402 6.25 -13.84 18.79
N LEU A 403 6.99 -14.47 19.69
CA LEU A 403 7.42 -13.85 20.93
C LEU A 403 8.57 -12.85 20.70
N ALA A 404 8.59 -11.81 21.53
CA ALA A 404 9.70 -10.88 21.62
C ALA A 404 10.94 -11.56 22.23
N ASP A 405 12.13 -10.98 21.99
CA ASP A 405 13.38 -11.51 22.51
C ASP A 405 13.36 -11.57 24.06
N GLY A 406 13.83 -12.69 24.59
CA GLY A 406 13.84 -12.95 26.03
C GLY A 406 12.61 -13.70 26.55
N PHE A 407 11.52 -13.78 25.81
CA PHE A 407 10.32 -14.53 26.18
C PHE A 407 10.35 -15.96 25.62
N LYS A 408 9.71 -16.87 26.35
CA LYS A 408 9.55 -18.28 25.95
C LYS A 408 8.09 -18.70 26.09
N GLY A 409 7.62 -19.49 25.14
CA GLY A 409 6.26 -20.04 25.18
C GLY A 409 6.03 -20.89 26.42
N SER A 410 4.93 -20.61 27.12
CA SER A 410 4.46 -21.40 28.25
C SER A 410 2.94 -21.33 28.37
N ASP A 411 2.35 -22.26 29.16
CA ASP A 411 0.92 -22.25 29.45
C ASP A 411 0.52 -21.00 30.28
N GLU A 412 1.45 -20.52 31.13
CA GLU A 412 1.27 -19.31 31.94
C GLU A 412 1.15 -18.08 31.02
N LEU A 413 2.11 -17.89 30.11
CA LEU A 413 2.08 -16.78 29.15
C LEU A 413 0.85 -16.86 28.22
N THR A 414 0.45 -18.07 27.84
CA THR A 414 -0.77 -18.24 27.03
C THR A 414 -2.01 -17.74 27.78
N ARG A 415 -2.14 -18.06 29.07
CA ARG A 415 -3.27 -17.58 29.91
C ARG A 415 -3.19 -16.06 30.12
N GLU A 416 -2.00 -15.54 30.30
CA GLU A 416 -1.74 -14.10 30.45
C GLU A 416 -2.21 -13.34 29.22
N LEU A 417 -1.78 -13.74 28.01
CA LEU A 417 -2.20 -13.14 26.75
C LEU A 417 -3.70 -13.25 26.52
N GLN A 418 -4.31 -14.38 26.84
CA GLN A 418 -5.77 -14.56 26.78
C GLN A 418 -6.51 -13.62 27.74
N ALA A 419 -6.01 -13.44 28.96
CA ALA A 419 -6.58 -12.52 29.94
C ALA A 419 -6.39 -11.06 29.49
N TRP A 420 -5.22 -10.74 28.96
CA TRP A 420 -4.90 -9.42 28.42
C TRP A 420 -5.91 -8.96 27.37
N VAL A 421 -6.16 -9.79 26.35
CA VAL A 421 -7.16 -9.51 25.32
C VAL A 421 -8.56 -9.39 25.90
N LYS A 422 -8.98 -10.35 26.76
CA LYS A 422 -10.32 -10.34 27.37
C LYS A 422 -10.65 -9.10 28.20
N HIS A 423 -9.67 -8.45 28.78
CA HIS A 423 -9.88 -7.25 29.59
C HIS A 423 -9.94 -5.96 28.75
N ARG A 424 -9.53 -6.01 27.50
CA ARG A 424 -9.40 -4.85 26.62
C ARG A 424 -10.34 -4.86 25.43
N THR A 425 -10.68 -6.04 24.94
CA THR A 425 -11.74 -6.21 23.95
C THR A 425 -13.02 -6.63 24.67
N ALA A 426 -14.12 -5.97 24.38
CA ALA A 426 -15.41 -6.17 25.05
C ALA A 426 -16.02 -7.57 24.78
#